data_43eb953a762a9b9bc788805a011a681a
#
_entry.id   43eb953a762a9b9bc788805a011a681a
#
_cell.length_a   1.000
_cell.length_b   1.000
_cell.length_c   1.000
_cell.angle_alpha   90.00
_cell.angle_beta   90.00
_cell.angle_gamma   90.00
#
_symmetry.space_group_name_H-M   'P 1'
#
loop_
_entity.id
_entity.type
_entity.pdbx_description
1 polymer ?
#
loop_
_entity_poly.entity_id
_entity_poly.type
_entity_poly.pdbx_seq_one_letter_code
_entity_poly.pdbx_strand_id
1 'polypeptide(L)'
;MQYHIIIKNLSKSYQSKGTAKTALSDVTLNIPQGEIFCIMGSSGSGKSTLLKILGGMEKPTSGTVYINGANMADYGQQDYDRHRQMTVGYVFQDFNLLEGLTLKENIILPLTLQKLSETEIQQKYADTLRCVDVGYCENNYPEQSSGGEQQRAAICRAIIKSPKLILADEPTGSLDHVNAKAILNTFMDIKERMQTTIVLVTHDAAVASYCDTVVFIENGRVCDTLRKEETAQPFYERIVTVSSKVRGVI
;
A
#
# COMPACT_ATOMS: atom_id res chain seq x y z
N MET A 1 -20.77 1.70 8.94
CA MET A 1 -19.50 1.69 8.21
C MET A 1 -18.99 0.25 8.19
N GLN A 2 -18.68 -0.30 7.02
CA GLN A 2 -18.14 -1.65 6.91
C GLN A 2 -16.61 -1.56 6.90
N TYR A 3 -15.93 -2.34 7.75
CA TYR A 3 -14.47 -2.38 7.78
C TYR A 3 -13.95 -3.49 6.88
N HIS A 4 -12.97 -3.14 6.05
CA HIS A 4 -12.25 -4.09 5.20
C HIS A 4 -11.21 -4.86 6.02
N ILE A 5 -10.50 -4.15 6.92
CA ILE A 5 -9.45 -4.71 7.76
C ILE A 5 -9.73 -4.35 9.21
N ILE A 6 -9.62 -5.35 10.11
CA ILE A 6 -9.72 -5.17 11.55
C ILE A 6 -8.46 -5.77 12.18
N ILE A 7 -7.73 -4.96 12.91
CA ILE A 7 -6.49 -5.34 13.60
C ILE A 7 -6.74 -5.24 15.11
N LYS A 8 -6.42 -6.30 15.86
CA LYS A 8 -6.61 -6.36 17.31
C LYS A 8 -5.33 -6.80 18.00
N ASN A 9 -4.80 -5.93 18.88
CA ASN A 9 -3.64 -6.16 19.75
C ASN A 9 -2.44 -6.76 19.01
N LEU A 10 -2.18 -6.28 17.78
CA LEU A 10 -1.16 -6.80 16.90
C LEU A 10 0.23 -6.43 17.39
N SER A 11 1.09 -7.43 17.58
CA SER A 11 2.49 -7.22 17.92
C SER A 11 3.40 -8.01 16.99
N LYS A 12 4.57 -7.44 16.69
CA LYS A 12 5.61 -8.08 15.90
C LYS A 12 6.98 -7.82 16.49
N SER A 13 7.71 -8.88 16.79
CA SER A 13 9.09 -8.82 17.23
C SER A 13 9.98 -9.67 16.35
N TYR A 14 11.16 -9.15 16.04
CA TYR A 14 12.21 -9.85 15.29
C TYR A 14 13.31 -10.28 16.26
N GLN A 15 13.72 -11.54 16.17
CA GLN A 15 14.86 -12.03 16.92
C GLN A 15 16.15 -11.92 16.09
N SER A 16 17.15 -11.24 16.59
CA SER A 16 18.48 -11.13 15.96
C SER A 16 19.56 -11.30 17.03
N LYS A 17 20.41 -12.31 16.86
CA LYS A 17 21.63 -12.57 17.67
C LYS A 17 21.50 -12.27 19.18
N GLY A 18 20.40 -12.77 19.80
CA GLY A 18 20.19 -12.66 21.24
C GLY A 18 19.45 -11.40 21.72
N THR A 19 19.12 -10.47 20.83
CA THR A 19 18.28 -9.31 21.13
C THR A 19 16.96 -9.37 20.37
N ALA A 20 15.84 -9.16 21.07
CA ALA A 20 14.53 -9.02 20.45
C ALA A 20 14.28 -7.53 20.13
N LYS A 21 14.02 -7.19 18.85
CA LYS A 21 13.59 -5.86 18.44
C LYS A 21 12.09 -5.89 18.17
N THR A 22 11.30 -5.19 18.96
CA THR A 22 9.86 -5.03 18.75
C THR A 22 9.63 -3.96 17.69
N ALA A 23 8.97 -4.34 16.59
CA ALA A 23 8.61 -3.46 15.49
C ALA A 23 7.17 -2.94 15.62
N LEU A 24 6.25 -3.75 16.18
CA LEU A 24 4.87 -3.38 16.47
C LEU A 24 4.51 -3.85 17.88
N SER A 25 3.80 -3.02 18.64
CA SER A 25 3.41 -3.27 20.01
C SER A 25 1.95 -2.88 20.24
N ASP A 26 1.09 -3.89 20.35
CA ASP A 26 -0.34 -3.73 20.69
C ASP A 26 -1.11 -2.79 19.75
N VAL A 27 -0.87 -2.93 18.44
CA VAL A 27 -1.55 -2.13 17.42
C VAL A 27 -2.99 -2.62 17.28
N THR A 28 -3.95 -1.71 17.52
CA THR A 28 -5.38 -1.93 17.31
C THR A 28 -5.91 -0.82 16.42
N LEU A 29 -6.44 -1.16 15.25
CA LEU A 29 -7.04 -0.21 14.31
C LEU A 29 -7.99 -0.92 13.33
N ASN A 30 -8.89 -0.13 12.75
CA ASN A 30 -9.86 -0.58 11.76
C ASN A 30 -9.69 0.26 10.49
N ILE A 31 -9.64 -0.39 9.32
CA ILE A 31 -9.54 0.26 8.02
C ILE A 31 -10.87 0.10 7.30
N PRO A 32 -11.58 1.21 7.02
CA PRO A 32 -12.83 1.17 6.28
C PRO A 32 -12.65 0.65 4.85
N GLN A 33 -13.70 0.07 4.30
CA GLN A 33 -13.72 -0.38 2.91
C GLN A 33 -13.81 0.80 1.96
N GLY A 34 -13.03 0.76 0.87
CA GLY A 34 -13.08 1.76 -0.22
C GLY A 34 -12.47 3.12 0.14
N GLU A 35 -11.68 3.21 1.22
CA GLU A 35 -10.93 4.42 1.58
C GLU A 35 -9.46 4.32 1.15
N ILE A 36 -8.82 5.48 0.97
CA ILE A 36 -7.36 5.63 1.00
C ILE A 36 -6.97 5.90 2.44
N PHE A 37 -6.39 4.90 3.08
CA PHE A 37 -5.98 4.92 4.48
C PHE A 37 -4.47 5.10 4.58
N CYS A 38 -4.02 6.15 5.23
CA CYS A 38 -2.60 6.43 5.42
C CYS A 38 -2.09 5.96 6.78
N ILE A 39 -0.94 5.31 6.78
CA ILE A 39 -0.15 5.02 7.98
C ILE A 39 1.08 5.91 7.95
N MET A 40 1.12 6.90 8.83
CA MET A 40 2.20 7.90 8.91
C MET A 40 3.07 7.69 10.15
N GLY A 41 4.35 8.00 10.07
CA GLY A 41 5.29 7.93 11.20
C GLY A 41 6.73 8.08 10.78
N SER A 42 7.64 8.14 11.76
CA SER A 42 9.08 8.24 11.52
C SER A 42 9.67 6.97 10.86
N SER A 43 10.89 7.07 10.33
CA SER A 43 11.59 5.87 9.84
C SER A 43 11.80 4.89 10.99
N GLY A 44 11.52 3.60 10.73
CA GLY A 44 11.62 2.55 11.74
C GLY A 44 10.46 2.46 12.73
N SER A 45 9.40 3.25 12.60
CA SER A 45 8.23 3.21 13.51
C SER A 45 7.34 1.97 13.36
N GLY A 46 7.60 1.07 12.38
CA GLY A 46 6.86 -0.18 12.19
C GLY A 46 5.91 -0.20 10.99
N LYS A 47 5.79 0.88 10.22
CA LYS A 47 4.85 1.02 9.08
C LYS A 47 4.98 -0.08 8.03
N SER A 48 6.18 -0.28 7.46
CA SER A 48 6.43 -1.32 6.46
C SER A 48 6.25 -2.73 7.03
N THR A 49 6.52 -2.92 8.34
CA THR A 49 6.22 -4.20 9.02
C THR A 49 4.72 -4.47 9.03
N LEU A 50 3.91 -3.45 9.36
CA LEU A 50 2.46 -3.58 9.32
C LEU A 50 1.96 -3.89 7.91
N LEU A 51 2.48 -3.17 6.89
CA LEU A 51 2.14 -3.45 5.49
C LEU A 51 2.48 -4.89 5.08
N LYS A 52 3.67 -5.39 5.46
CA LYS A 52 4.09 -6.77 5.16
C LYS A 52 3.18 -7.82 5.79
N ILE A 53 2.69 -7.55 7.01
CA ILE A 53 1.71 -8.44 7.67
C ILE A 53 0.38 -8.41 6.91
N LEU A 54 -0.15 -7.24 6.56
CA LEU A 54 -1.38 -7.10 5.78
C LEU A 54 -1.25 -7.75 4.39
N GLY A 55 -0.07 -7.67 3.78
CA GLY A 55 0.26 -8.32 2.51
C GLY A 55 0.47 -9.83 2.60
N GLY A 56 0.45 -10.41 3.80
CA GLY A 56 0.73 -11.84 4.00
C GLY A 56 2.16 -12.25 3.70
N MET A 57 3.10 -11.31 3.75
CA MET A 57 4.55 -11.57 3.60
C MET A 57 5.18 -11.94 4.94
N GLU A 58 4.61 -11.46 6.04
CA GLU A 58 5.04 -11.76 7.40
C GLU A 58 3.87 -12.14 8.28
N LYS A 59 4.14 -13.00 9.27
CA LYS A 59 3.17 -13.34 10.31
C LYS A 59 3.38 -12.46 11.54
N PRO A 60 2.31 -12.05 12.25
CA PRO A 60 2.45 -11.39 13.54
C PRO A 60 3.07 -12.33 14.58
N THR A 61 3.65 -11.76 15.63
CA THR A 61 4.09 -12.52 16.82
C THR A 61 2.89 -12.82 17.72
N SER A 62 1.96 -11.86 17.84
CA SER A 62 0.70 -12.03 18.58
C SER A 62 -0.36 -11.06 18.04
N GLY A 63 -1.60 -11.22 18.50
CA GLY A 63 -2.75 -10.46 18.01
C GLY A 63 -3.38 -11.07 16.77
N THR A 64 -4.40 -10.42 16.23
CA THR A 64 -5.18 -10.93 15.10
C THR A 64 -5.42 -9.86 14.03
N VAL A 65 -5.44 -10.30 12.77
CA VAL A 65 -5.79 -9.48 11.61
C VAL A 65 -6.93 -10.16 10.86
N TYR A 66 -8.02 -9.44 10.67
CA TYR A 66 -9.14 -9.87 9.83
C TYR A 66 -9.14 -9.06 8.55
N ILE A 67 -9.23 -9.70 7.39
CA ILE A 67 -9.39 -9.07 6.07
C ILE A 67 -10.66 -9.63 5.44
N ASN A 68 -11.61 -8.78 5.10
CA ASN A 68 -12.94 -9.18 4.61
C ASN A 68 -13.62 -10.23 5.53
N GLY A 69 -13.43 -10.12 6.83
CA GLY A 69 -13.98 -11.03 7.83
C GLY A 69 -13.20 -12.33 8.03
N ALA A 70 -12.24 -12.66 7.17
CA ALA A 70 -11.38 -13.85 7.34
C ALA A 70 -10.22 -13.54 8.27
N ASN A 71 -9.98 -14.38 9.28
CA ASN A 71 -8.89 -14.24 10.23
C ASN A 71 -7.59 -14.80 9.62
N MET A 72 -6.59 -13.96 9.45
CA MET A 72 -5.29 -14.39 8.91
C MET A 72 -4.53 -15.37 9.82
N ALA A 73 -4.88 -15.45 11.11
CA ALA A 73 -4.26 -16.44 12.01
C ALA A 73 -4.63 -17.87 11.62
N ASP A 74 -5.78 -18.07 10.96
CA ASP A 74 -6.27 -19.37 10.51
C ASP A 74 -5.71 -19.80 9.14
N TYR A 75 -4.90 -18.90 8.49
CA TYR A 75 -4.36 -19.14 7.16
C TYR A 75 -3.23 -20.18 7.20
N GLY A 76 -3.39 -21.23 6.38
CA GLY A 76 -2.31 -22.11 5.96
C GLY A 76 -1.42 -21.43 4.88
N GLN A 77 -0.37 -22.12 4.45
CA GLN A 77 0.54 -21.59 3.41
C GLN A 77 -0.20 -21.25 2.11
N GLN A 78 -1.10 -22.12 1.67
CA GLN A 78 -1.90 -21.93 0.44
C GLN A 78 -2.84 -20.71 0.53
N ASP A 79 -3.37 -20.39 1.72
CA ASP A 79 -4.24 -19.24 1.92
C ASP A 79 -3.43 -17.94 1.84
N TYR A 80 -2.21 -17.91 2.42
CA TYR A 80 -1.27 -16.80 2.24
C TYR A 80 -0.87 -16.60 0.79
N ASP A 81 -0.61 -17.69 0.04
CA ASP A 81 -0.28 -17.61 -1.39
C ASP A 81 -1.46 -17.06 -2.19
N ARG A 82 -2.67 -17.57 -1.94
CA ARG A 82 -3.90 -17.07 -2.56
C ARG A 82 -4.16 -15.61 -2.20
N HIS A 83 -3.95 -15.21 -0.96
CA HIS A 83 -4.09 -13.82 -0.51
C HIS A 83 -3.18 -12.89 -1.31
N ARG A 84 -1.89 -13.20 -1.45
CA ARG A 84 -0.94 -12.44 -2.26
C ARG A 84 -1.30 -12.42 -3.74
N GLN A 85 -1.73 -13.55 -4.28
CA GLN A 85 -2.06 -13.68 -5.70
C GLN A 85 -3.35 -12.97 -6.09
N MET A 86 -4.40 -13.06 -5.26
CA MET A 86 -5.74 -12.67 -5.66
C MET A 86 -6.27 -11.43 -4.95
N THR A 87 -5.90 -11.23 -3.68
CA THR A 87 -6.53 -10.20 -2.84
C THR A 87 -5.73 -8.91 -2.80
N VAL A 88 -4.40 -9.00 -2.78
CA VAL A 88 -3.52 -7.84 -2.54
C VAL A 88 -2.78 -7.43 -3.80
N GLY A 89 -2.85 -6.14 -4.15
CA GLY A 89 -1.88 -5.46 -5.02
C GLY A 89 -0.82 -4.78 -4.17
N TYR A 90 0.46 -4.95 -4.48
CA TYR A 90 1.52 -4.32 -3.71
C TYR A 90 2.33 -3.36 -4.60
N VAL A 91 2.49 -2.13 -4.14
CA VAL A 91 3.29 -1.07 -4.76
C VAL A 91 4.45 -0.76 -3.83
N PHE A 92 5.68 -1.01 -4.28
CA PHE A 92 6.90 -0.83 -3.51
C PHE A 92 7.53 0.55 -3.75
N GLN A 93 8.33 1.01 -2.81
CA GLN A 93 9.09 2.26 -2.90
C GLN A 93 10.08 2.24 -4.07
N ASP A 94 10.81 1.13 -4.26
CA ASP A 94 11.82 0.96 -5.29
C ASP A 94 11.26 0.26 -6.55
N PHE A 95 9.96 0.44 -6.84
CA PHE A 95 9.20 -0.13 -7.96
C PHE A 95 9.21 -1.66 -8.02
N ASN A 96 10.33 -2.31 -7.73
CA ASN A 96 10.56 -3.77 -7.80
C ASN A 96 10.11 -4.36 -9.15
N LEU A 97 10.42 -3.68 -10.24
CA LEU A 97 10.26 -4.21 -11.59
C LEU A 97 11.40 -5.19 -11.90
N LEU A 98 11.12 -6.20 -12.70
CA LEU A 98 12.12 -7.14 -13.17
C LEU A 98 12.86 -6.51 -14.36
N GLU A 99 14.15 -6.28 -14.23
CA GLU A 99 14.98 -5.58 -15.22
C GLU A 99 15.05 -6.31 -16.57
N GLY A 100 14.96 -7.66 -16.57
CA GLY A 100 14.99 -8.49 -17.76
C GLY A 100 13.66 -8.55 -18.54
N LEU A 101 12.63 -7.80 -18.08
CA LEU A 101 11.30 -7.74 -18.69
C LEU A 101 10.94 -6.30 -19.06
N THR A 102 10.23 -6.12 -20.18
CA THR A 102 9.64 -4.84 -20.54
C THR A 102 8.62 -4.38 -19.50
N LEU A 103 8.20 -3.11 -19.54
CA LEU A 103 7.15 -2.59 -18.63
C LEU A 103 5.85 -3.38 -18.82
N LYS A 104 5.46 -3.71 -20.06
CA LYS A 104 4.28 -4.54 -20.36
C LYS A 104 4.39 -5.93 -19.72
N GLU A 105 5.51 -6.61 -19.93
CA GLU A 105 5.74 -7.95 -19.37
C GLU A 105 5.72 -7.94 -17.84
N ASN A 106 6.29 -6.91 -17.21
CA ASN A 106 6.18 -6.69 -15.77
C ASN A 106 4.72 -6.54 -15.32
N ILE A 107 3.92 -5.76 -16.05
CA ILE A 107 2.51 -5.50 -15.74
C ILE A 107 1.69 -6.79 -15.83
N ILE A 108 1.84 -7.56 -16.91
CA ILE A 108 1.04 -8.78 -17.15
C ILE A 108 1.52 -10.00 -16.34
N LEU A 109 2.72 -9.96 -15.78
CA LEU A 109 3.33 -11.08 -15.06
C LEU A 109 2.39 -11.76 -14.03
N PRO A 110 1.65 -11.05 -13.18
CA PRO A 110 0.74 -11.68 -12.23
C PRO A 110 -0.34 -12.54 -12.90
N LEU A 111 -0.81 -12.15 -14.09
CA LEU A 111 -1.83 -12.89 -14.84
C LEU A 111 -1.22 -14.13 -15.53
N THR A 112 0.00 -14.00 -16.05
CA THR A 112 0.75 -15.10 -16.65
C THR A 112 0.98 -16.22 -15.61
N LEU A 113 1.32 -15.85 -14.38
CA LEU A 113 1.48 -16.81 -13.27
C LEU A 113 0.15 -17.48 -12.88
N GLN A 114 -0.99 -16.85 -13.12
CA GLN A 114 -2.32 -17.43 -12.92
C GLN A 114 -2.75 -18.33 -14.10
N LYS A 115 -1.92 -18.44 -15.16
CA LYS A 115 -2.19 -19.24 -16.36
C LYS A 115 -3.46 -18.84 -17.10
N LEU A 116 -3.80 -17.54 -17.11
CA LEU A 116 -4.88 -17.02 -17.91
C LEU A 116 -4.55 -17.12 -19.41
N SER A 117 -5.58 -17.19 -20.22
CA SER A 117 -5.43 -17.17 -21.69
C SER A 117 -4.89 -15.82 -22.16
N GLU A 118 -4.22 -15.80 -23.30
CA GLU A 118 -3.70 -14.57 -23.90
C GLU A 118 -4.80 -13.52 -24.12
N THR A 119 -5.97 -13.95 -24.57
CA THR A 119 -7.13 -13.05 -24.77
C THR A 119 -7.56 -12.37 -23.46
N GLU A 120 -7.65 -13.14 -22.36
CA GLU A 120 -7.99 -12.60 -21.04
C GLU A 120 -6.91 -11.63 -20.53
N ILE A 121 -5.64 -11.95 -20.75
CA ILE A 121 -4.52 -11.09 -20.38
C ILE A 121 -4.60 -9.77 -21.15
N GLN A 122 -4.79 -9.80 -22.47
CA GLN A 122 -4.89 -8.59 -23.29
C GLN A 122 -6.08 -7.71 -22.88
N GLN A 123 -7.23 -8.32 -22.58
CA GLN A 123 -8.39 -7.57 -22.11
C GLN A 123 -8.12 -6.86 -20.78
N LYS A 124 -7.60 -7.59 -19.79
CA LYS A 124 -7.25 -7.02 -18.48
C LYS A 124 -6.16 -5.96 -18.58
N TYR A 125 -5.20 -6.14 -19.48
CA TYR A 125 -4.16 -5.15 -19.74
C TYR A 125 -4.77 -3.86 -20.30
N ALA A 126 -5.62 -3.95 -21.32
CA ALA A 126 -6.31 -2.80 -21.91
C ALA A 126 -7.18 -2.06 -20.86
N ASP A 127 -7.89 -2.80 -20.00
CA ASP A 127 -8.69 -2.21 -18.92
C ASP A 127 -7.80 -1.49 -17.87
N THR A 128 -6.63 -2.04 -17.57
CA THR A 128 -5.67 -1.45 -16.67
C THR A 128 -5.11 -0.14 -17.21
N LEU A 129 -4.78 -0.07 -18.50
CA LEU A 129 -4.27 1.14 -19.15
C LEU A 129 -5.29 2.29 -19.18
N ARG A 130 -6.59 2.00 -19.07
CA ARG A 130 -7.62 3.03 -18.91
C ARG A 130 -7.58 3.72 -17.55
N CYS A 131 -6.98 3.08 -16.55
CA CYS A 131 -6.82 3.65 -15.21
C CYS A 131 -5.48 4.36 -15.03
N VAL A 132 -4.42 3.89 -15.74
CA VAL A 132 -3.05 4.40 -15.56
C VAL A 132 -2.38 4.49 -16.93
N ASP A 133 -2.02 5.70 -17.34
CA ASP A 133 -1.37 5.96 -18.62
C ASP A 133 0.12 5.58 -18.58
N VAL A 134 0.45 4.43 -19.14
CA VAL A 134 1.81 3.91 -19.30
C VAL A 134 2.00 3.18 -20.65
N GLY A 135 0.95 3.13 -21.47
CA GLY A 135 0.96 2.38 -22.73
C GLY A 135 1.96 2.88 -23.75
N TYR A 136 2.28 4.18 -23.74
CA TYR A 136 3.23 4.80 -24.68
C TYR A 136 4.69 4.31 -24.51
N CYS A 137 5.04 3.75 -23.35
CA CYS A 137 6.37 3.20 -23.05
C CYS A 137 6.35 1.70 -22.73
N GLU A 138 5.29 0.97 -23.11
CA GLU A 138 5.09 -0.43 -22.74
C GLU A 138 6.21 -1.39 -23.15
N ASN A 139 6.94 -1.07 -24.24
CA ASN A 139 8.04 -1.87 -24.75
C ASN A 139 9.41 -1.50 -24.18
N ASN A 140 9.50 -0.45 -23.37
CA ASN A 140 10.74 -0.06 -22.71
C ASN A 140 11.07 -1.04 -21.57
N TYR A 141 12.34 -1.25 -21.32
CA TYR A 141 12.84 -1.89 -20.12
C TYR A 141 12.87 -0.88 -18.95
N PRO A 142 12.86 -1.34 -17.69
CA PRO A 142 12.91 -0.44 -16.53
C PRO A 142 14.05 0.58 -16.58
N GLU A 143 15.25 0.17 -16.98
CA GLU A 143 16.42 1.04 -17.11
C GLU A 143 16.29 2.14 -18.19
N GLN A 144 15.37 1.97 -19.15
CA GLN A 144 15.08 2.90 -20.23
C GLN A 144 13.92 3.86 -19.87
N SER A 145 13.37 3.72 -18.68
CA SER A 145 12.15 4.39 -18.24
C SER A 145 12.44 5.34 -17.08
N SER A 146 11.77 6.50 -17.08
CA SER A 146 11.80 7.42 -15.94
C SER A 146 11.22 6.80 -14.68
N GLY A 147 11.57 7.33 -13.51
CA GLY A 147 11.01 6.86 -12.23
C GLY A 147 9.47 6.95 -12.20
N GLY A 148 8.87 7.97 -12.81
CA GLY A 148 7.43 8.10 -12.91
C GLY A 148 6.78 7.02 -13.78
N GLU A 149 7.42 6.62 -14.90
CA GLU A 149 6.95 5.53 -15.77
C GLU A 149 7.10 4.18 -15.07
N GLN A 150 8.22 3.94 -14.39
CA GLN A 150 8.43 2.73 -13.61
C GLN A 150 7.38 2.61 -12.49
N GLN A 151 7.06 3.70 -11.79
CA GLN A 151 6.04 3.70 -10.74
C GLN A 151 4.65 3.45 -11.30
N ARG A 152 4.29 4.07 -12.44
CA ARG A 152 3.02 3.77 -13.13
C ARG A 152 2.94 2.31 -13.53
N ALA A 153 4.01 1.73 -14.08
CA ALA A 153 4.05 0.29 -14.41
C ALA A 153 3.90 -0.59 -13.17
N ALA A 154 4.55 -0.24 -12.04
CA ALA A 154 4.40 -0.95 -10.77
C ALA A 154 2.95 -0.88 -10.23
N ILE A 155 2.29 0.27 -10.37
CA ILE A 155 0.86 0.43 -10.03
C ILE A 155 0.00 -0.43 -10.96
N CYS A 156 0.22 -0.40 -12.29
CA CYS A 156 -0.50 -1.25 -13.23
C CYS A 156 -0.36 -2.73 -12.87
N ARG A 157 0.85 -3.19 -12.56
CA ARG A 157 1.12 -4.56 -12.10
C ARG A 157 0.35 -4.90 -10.83
N ALA A 158 0.21 -3.95 -9.90
CA ALA A 158 -0.52 -4.16 -8.67
C ALA A 158 -2.04 -4.29 -8.90
N ILE A 159 -2.62 -3.51 -9.84
CA ILE A 159 -4.07 -3.44 -10.06
C ILE A 159 -4.60 -4.39 -11.13
N ILE A 160 -3.76 -4.94 -12.02
CA ILE A 160 -4.20 -5.72 -13.20
C ILE A 160 -5.07 -6.94 -12.85
N LYS A 161 -4.90 -7.48 -11.65
CA LYS A 161 -5.72 -8.59 -11.13
C LYS A 161 -6.99 -8.13 -10.41
N SER A 162 -7.30 -6.83 -10.45
CA SER A 162 -8.45 -6.20 -9.78
C SER A 162 -8.52 -6.53 -8.27
N PRO A 163 -7.46 -6.23 -7.49
CA PRO A 163 -7.38 -6.58 -6.08
C PRO A 163 -8.40 -5.81 -5.26
N LYS A 164 -8.83 -6.38 -4.13
CA LYS A 164 -9.69 -5.69 -3.16
C LYS A 164 -8.90 -4.79 -2.21
N LEU A 165 -7.59 -5.00 -2.11
CA LEU A 165 -6.68 -4.27 -1.25
C LEU A 165 -5.41 -3.90 -2.01
N ILE A 166 -5.05 -2.62 -1.99
CA ILE A 166 -3.75 -2.14 -2.49
C ILE A 166 -2.93 -1.69 -1.28
N LEU A 167 -1.70 -2.18 -1.20
CA LEU A 167 -0.71 -1.80 -0.19
C LEU A 167 0.40 -1.02 -0.88
N ALA A 168 0.63 0.23 -0.48
CA ALA A 168 1.62 1.11 -1.10
C ALA A 168 2.65 1.58 -0.05
N ASP A 169 3.89 1.13 -0.16
CA ASP A 169 4.98 1.49 0.74
C ASP A 169 5.78 2.64 0.14
N GLU A 170 5.65 3.86 0.67
CA GLU A 170 6.31 5.10 0.21
C GLU A 170 6.23 5.30 -1.32
N PRO A 171 5.02 5.25 -1.94
CA PRO A 171 4.89 5.13 -3.40
C PRO A 171 5.35 6.35 -4.20
N THR A 172 5.71 7.43 -3.52
CA THR A 172 6.21 8.69 -4.13
C THR A 172 7.60 9.07 -3.66
N GLY A 173 8.22 8.24 -2.80
CA GLY A 173 9.48 8.59 -2.12
C GLY A 173 10.68 8.79 -3.05
N SER A 174 10.66 8.19 -4.23
CA SER A 174 11.74 8.27 -5.24
C SER A 174 11.40 9.23 -6.40
N LEU A 175 10.29 10.01 -6.30
CA LEU A 175 9.77 10.82 -7.39
C LEU A 175 9.91 12.33 -7.09
N ASP A 176 10.02 13.12 -8.15
CA ASP A 176 9.86 14.57 -8.06
C ASP A 176 8.40 14.96 -7.76
N HIS A 177 8.17 16.21 -7.37
CA HIS A 177 6.86 16.73 -6.99
C HIS A 177 5.76 16.57 -8.06
N VAL A 178 6.12 16.73 -9.34
CA VAL A 178 5.14 16.65 -10.45
C VAL A 178 4.69 15.21 -10.62
N ASN A 179 5.63 14.27 -10.68
CA ASN A 179 5.34 12.84 -10.76
C ASN A 179 4.65 12.32 -9.51
N ALA A 180 5.07 12.76 -8.31
CA ALA A 180 4.42 12.39 -7.05
C ALA A 180 2.94 12.76 -7.04
N LYS A 181 2.59 14.00 -7.45
CA LYS A 181 1.19 14.45 -7.54
C LYS A 181 0.41 13.62 -8.56
N ALA A 182 0.99 13.31 -9.72
CA ALA A 182 0.35 12.46 -10.73
C ALA A 182 0.04 11.06 -10.20
N ILE A 183 0.97 10.45 -9.47
CA ILE A 183 0.78 9.14 -8.82
C ILE A 183 -0.34 9.19 -7.75
N LEU A 184 -0.40 10.24 -6.94
CA LEU A 184 -1.47 10.38 -5.94
C LEU A 184 -2.85 10.53 -6.59
N ASN A 185 -2.97 11.31 -7.66
CA ASN A 185 -4.20 11.40 -8.44
C ASN A 185 -4.58 10.03 -9.03
N THR A 186 -3.60 9.26 -9.52
CA THR A 186 -3.83 7.89 -10.00
C THR A 186 -4.43 6.99 -8.91
N PHE A 187 -3.96 7.07 -7.66
CA PHE A 187 -4.57 6.31 -6.55
C PHE A 187 -6.02 6.75 -6.25
N MET A 188 -6.32 8.04 -6.36
CA MET A 188 -7.70 8.54 -6.21
C MET A 188 -8.61 7.97 -7.30
N ASP A 189 -8.17 8.02 -8.57
CA ASP A 189 -8.91 7.46 -9.70
C ASP A 189 -9.13 5.94 -9.56
N ILE A 190 -8.11 5.20 -9.13
CA ILE A 190 -8.20 3.76 -8.86
C ILE A 190 -9.24 3.49 -7.77
N LYS A 191 -9.18 4.22 -6.64
CA LYS A 191 -10.16 4.09 -5.55
C LYS A 191 -11.59 4.25 -6.07
N GLU A 192 -11.85 5.30 -6.85
CA GLU A 192 -13.18 5.62 -7.35
C GLU A 192 -13.68 4.58 -8.37
N ARG A 193 -12.83 4.21 -9.35
CA ARG A 193 -13.22 3.31 -10.43
C ARG A 193 -13.32 1.84 -9.99
N MET A 194 -12.41 1.39 -9.14
CA MET A 194 -12.32 -0.01 -8.75
C MET A 194 -12.97 -0.31 -7.39
N GLN A 195 -13.39 0.72 -6.63
CA GLN A 195 -13.94 0.58 -5.29
C GLN A 195 -13.04 -0.28 -4.38
N THR A 196 -11.72 -0.14 -4.55
CA THR A 196 -10.71 -0.87 -3.79
C THR A 196 -10.28 -0.07 -2.58
N THR A 197 -9.86 -0.75 -1.52
CA THR A 197 -9.25 -0.13 -0.34
C THR A 197 -7.75 0.03 -0.59
N ILE A 198 -7.21 1.19 -0.29
CA ILE A 198 -5.78 1.50 -0.46
C ILE A 198 -5.19 1.81 0.91
N VAL A 199 -4.17 1.07 1.32
CA VAL A 199 -3.37 1.37 2.52
C VAL A 199 -2.02 1.90 2.07
N LEU A 200 -1.78 3.17 2.33
CA LEU A 200 -0.58 3.89 1.93
C LEU A 200 0.28 4.17 3.16
N VAL A 201 1.56 3.91 3.06
CA VAL A 201 2.56 4.28 4.07
C VAL A 201 3.37 5.46 3.56
N THR A 202 3.56 6.48 4.40
CA THR A 202 4.45 7.60 4.11
C THR A 202 4.91 8.31 5.39
N HIS A 203 5.95 9.11 5.26
CA HIS A 203 6.38 10.08 6.27
C HIS A 203 6.10 11.53 5.84
N ASP A 204 5.56 11.74 4.63
CA ASP A 204 5.27 13.04 4.03
C ASP A 204 3.81 13.46 4.29
N ALA A 205 3.63 14.59 4.98
CA ALA A 205 2.33 15.16 5.29
C ALA A 205 1.55 15.61 4.03
N ALA A 206 2.25 16.02 2.97
CA ALA A 206 1.61 16.41 1.71
C ALA A 206 0.97 15.17 1.05
N VAL A 207 1.68 14.05 1.01
CA VAL A 207 1.15 12.76 0.53
C VAL A 207 -0.03 12.30 1.38
N ALA A 208 0.11 12.33 2.71
CA ALA A 208 -0.94 11.92 3.64
C ALA A 208 -2.23 12.76 3.50
N SER A 209 -2.12 14.03 3.08
CA SER A 209 -3.29 14.92 2.90
C SER A 209 -4.24 14.51 1.76
N TYR A 210 -3.79 13.64 0.85
CA TYR A 210 -4.65 13.04 -0.19
C TYR A 210 -5.52 11.89 0.33
N CYS A 211 -5.21 11.36 1.51
CA CYS A 211 -5.92 10.21 2.09
C CYS A 211 -7.21 10.62 2.82
N ASP A 212 -8.13 9.67 3.00
CA ASP A 212 -9.38 9.88 3.74
C ASP A 212 -9.17 9.82 5.26
N THR A 213 -8.26 8.92 5.69
CA THR A 213 -7.90 8.73 7.11
C THR A 213 -6.38 8.62 7.23
N VAL A 214 -5.81 9.26 8.24
CA VAL A 214 -4.38 9.20 8.58
C VAL A 214 -4.22 8.70 10.00
N VAL A 215 -3.49 7.59 10.18
CA VAL A 215 -3.10 7.04 11.49
C VAL A 215 -1.61 7.28 11.69
N PHE A 216 -1.25 7.76 12.87
CA PHE A 216 0.13 8.01 13.26
C PHE A 216 0.66 6.84 14.08
N ILE A 217 1.79 6.26 13.62
CA ILE A 217 2.49 5.18 14.33
C ILE A 217 3.87 5.68 14.73
N GLU A 218 4.17 5.58 16.02
CA GLU A 218 5.49 5.86 16.56
C GLU A 218 5.88 4.75 17.54
N ASN A 219 7.15 4.33 17.48
CA ASN A 219 7.67 3.24 18.32
C ASN A 219 6.80 1.96 18.30
N GLY A 220 6.24 1.63 17.14
CA GLY A 220 5.40 0.45 16.96
C GLY A 220 3.99 0.56 17.52
N ARG A 221 3.53 1.73 17.96
CA ARG A 221 2.20 1.96 18.54
C ARG A 221 1.41 3.01 17.78
N VAL A 222 0.10 2.85 17.74
CA VAL A 222 -0.81 3.89 17.25
C VAL A 222 -0.84 5.01 18.28
N CYS A 223 -0.53 6.23 17.83
CA CYS A 223 -0.50 7.43 18.70
C CYS A 223 -1.71 8.33 18.49
N ASP A 224 -2.17 8.48 17.25
CA ASP A 224 -3.29 9.34 16.90
C ASP A 224 -3.95 8.92 15.59
N THR A 225 -5.16 9.41 15.34
CA THR A 225 -5.91 9.18 14.11
C THR A 225 -6.64 10.45 13.69
N LEU A 226 -6.43 10.87 12.43
CA LEU A 226 -7.14 11.99 11.83
C LEU A 226 -8.00 11.51 10.67
N ARG A 227 -9.21 12.06 10.58
CA ARG A 227 -10.10 11.87 9.45
C ARG A 227 -10.24 13.16 8.66
N LYS A 228 -10.27 13.02 7.32
CA LYS A 228 -10.51 14.15 6.42
C LYS A 228 -11.97 14.55 6.55
N GLU A 229 -12.20 15.72 7.10
CA GLU A 229 -13.49 16.31 7.33
C GLU A 229 -13.46 17.75 6.83
N GLU A 230 -14.62 18.31 6.47
CA GLU A 230 -14.77 19.73 6.19
C GLU A 230 -14.67 20.50 7.52
N THR A 231 -13.50 21.05 7.80
CA THR A 231 -13.22 21.86 8.99
C THR A 231 -12.60 23.19 8.57
N ALA A 232 -12.63 24.19 9.45
CA ALA A 232 -12.02 25.49 9.20
C ALA A 232 -10.50 25.40 8.97
N GLN A 233 -9.82 24.40 9.56
CA GLN A 233 -8.41 24.18 9.38
C GLN A 233 -8.17 23.16 8.26
N PRO A 234 -7.31 23.45 7.25
CA PRO A 234 -6.94 22.52 6.18
C PRO A 234 -6.40 21.19 6.72
N PHE A 235 -6.77 20.08 6.08
CA PHE A 235 -6.38 18.75 6.54
C PHE A 235 -4.86 18.57 6.63
N TYR A 236 -4.12 19.14 5.68
CA TYR A 236 -2.65 19.16 5.70
C TYR A 236 -2.08 19.79 6.99
N GLU A 237 -2.59 20.94 7.42
CA GLU A 237 -2.11 21.61 8.63
C GLU A 237 -2.39 20.80 9.89
N ARG A 238 -3.54 20.14 9.95
CA ARG A 238 -3.90 19.22 11.05
C ARG A 238 -2.90 18.06 11.11
N ILE A 239 -2.54 17.48 9.95
CA ILE A 239 -1.55 16.40 9.84
C ILE A 239 -0.18 16.88 10.34
N VAL A 240 0.29 18.05 9.90
CA VAL A 240 1.58 18.62 10.32
C VAL A 240 1.59 18.85 11.84
N THR A 241 0.52 19.39 12.40
CA THR A 241 0.41 19.64 13.86
C THR A 241 0.52 18.35 14.66
N VAL A 242 -0.24 17.29 14.28
CA VAL A 242 -0.20 16.01 14.98
C VAL A 242 1.16 15.32 14.78
N SER A 243 1.72 15.36 13.57
CA SER A 243 3.04 14.80 13.28
C SER A 243 4.13 15.41 14.15
N SER A 244 4.10 16.72 14.36
CA SER A 244 5.08 17.43 15.23
C SER A 244 4.94 17.01 16.70
N LYS A 245 3.70 16.88 17.20
CA LYS A 245 3.44 16.39 18.57
C LYS A 245 3.92 14.96 18.78
N VAL A 246 3.60 14.06 17.85
CA VAL A 246 3.98 12.64 17.94
C VAL A 246 5.49 12.47 17.91
N ARG A 247 6.21 13.31 17.18
CA ARG A 247 7.69 13.31 17.13
C ARG A 247 8.35 14.01 18.33
N GLY A 248 7.58 14.61 19.23
CA GLY A 248 8.11 15.34 20.39
C GLY A 248 8.85 16.63 20.05
N VAL A 249 8.49 17.27 18.95
CA VAL A 249 9.12 18.53 18.47
C VAL A 249 8.39 19.76 19.03
N ILE A 250 7.17 19.59 19.55
CA ILE A 250 6.36 20.63 20.22
C ILE A 250 5.77 20.04 21.50
#